data_027a6f735bc4575d2c194e07c204e810
#
_entry.id   027a6f735bc4575d2c194e07c204e810
#
_cell.length_a   1.000
_cell.length_b   1.000
_cell.length_c   1.000
_cell.angle_alpha   90.00
_cell.angle_beta   90.00
_cell.angle_gamma   90.00
#
_symmetry.space_group_name_H-M   'P 1'
#
loop_
_entity.id
_entity.type
_entity.pdbx_description
1 polymer ?
#
loop_
_entity_poly.entity_id
_entity_poly.type
_entity_poly.pdbx_seq_one_letter_code
_entity_poly.pdbx_strand_id
1 'polypeptide(L)'
;MYQRPDLRYCQIALAEGHSTPLSGRLAFSWACEENPDMQMKNRKLVYEGKAKILYEGPEPDTLIQYFKDDTTAFDATKKAVLEGKGVLNNRICEYLMTQLTQIGVPNHFIRRLNMREQLIRAVEIIPLEVVVRNVAAGSMAKRLGLDEGTILPRSIIELFYKNDKLHDPMVTEEHITAFGWATPQELDDIAALAIRINDFLSGLFLGVGIRLVDFKLEFGRHWEQDMMRVILADEISPDSMRLWDIKTNEKLDKDRFRRDLGGVTEAYSEVARRLGILTEVQNPERKGPVLVK
;
A
#
# COMPACT_ATOMS: atom_id res chain seq x y z
N MET A 1 -27.75 -1.23 21.38
CA MET A 1 -27.89 -2.61 21.88
C MET A 1 -27.51 -3.55 20.76
N TYR A 2 -26.26 -4.02 20.73
CA TYR A 2 -25.77 -4.97 19.75
C TYR A 2 -25.42 -6.25 20.49
N GLN A 3 -26.11 -7.34 20.18
CA GLN A 3 -25.88 -8.65 20.77
C GLN A 3 -24.65 -9.30 20.15
N ARG A 4 -23.74 -9.80 21.01
CA ARG A 4 -22.60 -10.64 20.62
C ARG A 4 -23.06 -12.08 20.38
N PRO A 5 -22.52 -12.78 19.38
CA PRO A 5 -22.73 -14.23 19.28
C PRO A 5 -21.77 -15.02 20.19
N ASP A 6 -22.32 -16.07 20.79
CA ASP A 6 -21.72 -17.02 21.72
C ASP A 6 -20.51 -17.78 21.16
N LEU A 7 -19.44 -17.79 21.93
CA LEU A 7 -18.31 -18.70 21.75
C LEU A 7 -18.59 -20.02 22.44
N ARG A 8 -18.78 -21.10 21.69
CA ARG A 8 -18.77 -22.49 22.24
C ARG A 8 -17.44 -23.17 21.93
N TYR A 9 -16.80 -23.59 22.99
CA TYR A 9 -15.61 -24.43 23.06
C TYR A 9 -15.72 -25.70 22.21
N CYS A 10 -14.69 -26.03 21.45
CA CYS A 10 -14.47 -27.36 20.93
C CYS A 10 -13.31 -28.00 21.69
N GLN A 11 -13.63 -29.02 22.49
CA GLN A 11 -12.67 -29.83 23.21
C GLN A 11 -11.94 -30.77 22.25
N ILE A 12 -10.62 -30.80 22.33
CA ILE A 12 -9.77 -31.81 21.67
C ILE A 12 -9.66 -33.00 22.59
N ALA A 13 -10.14 -34.12 22.13
CA ALA A 13 -9.94 -35.43 22.76
C ALA A 13 -8.57 -35.99 22.37
N LEU A 14 -7.73 -36.23 23.38
CA LEU A 14 -6.51 -37.02 23.26
C LEU A 14 -6.87 -38.50 23.25
N ALA A 15 -6.46 -39.23 22.22
CA ALA A 15 -6.46 -40.68 22.19
C ALA A 15 -5.01 -41.18 22.22
N GLU A 16 -4.69 -41.90 23.30
CA GLU A 16 -3.42 -42.62 23.46
C GLU A 16 -3.44 -43.97 22.71
N GLY A 17 -2.27 -44.36 22.22
CA GLY A 17 -1.94 -45.77 22.26
C GLY A 17 -1.51 -46.48 20.98
N HIS A 18 -0.28 -46.92 21.05
CA HIS A 18 0.38 -48.12 20.49
C HIS A 18 1.34 -48.00 19.31
N SER A 19 2.55 -48.32 19.69
CA SER A 19 3.77 -48.55 18.89
C SER A 19 3.70 -49.76 17.95
N THR A 20 4.23 -49.64 16.74
CA THR A 20 5.19 -50.59 16.13
C THR A 20 5.77 -50.04 14.81
N PRO A 21 7.02 -50.36 14.41
CA PRO A 21 7.70 -49.77 13.29
C PRO A 21 7.62 -50.63 12.03
N LEU A 22 7.44 -50.02 10.87
CA LEU A 22 7.79 -50.63 9.59
C LEU A 22 8.22 -49.57 8.55
N SER A 23 9.36 -49.86 8.01
CA SER A 23 9.99 -49.24 6.84
C SER A 23 9.02 -48.96 5.67
N GLY A 24 8.96 -47.72 5.20
CA GLY A 24 8.23 -47.41 3.99
C GLY A 24 8.63 -46.03 3.46
N ARG A 25 9.16 -46.01 2.26
CA ARG A 25 9.58 -44.89 1.45
C ARG A 25 8.65 -43.68 1.64
N LEU A 26 9.22 -42.55 2.04
CA LEU A 26 8.57 -41.24 1.97
C LEU A 26 8.33 -40.90 0.48
N ALA A 27 7.13 -41.19 0.02
CA ALA A 27 6.63 -40.60 -1.21
C ALA A 27 6.26 -39.15 -0.88
N PHE A 28 7.11 -38.21 -1.29
CA PHE A 28 6.73 -36.79 -1.35
C PHE A 28 5.61 -36.69 -2.40
N SER A 29 4.38 -36.66 -1.93
CA SER A 29 3.25 -36.24 -2.72
C SER A 29 3.43 -34.73 -3.00
N TRP A 30 3.79 -34.40 -4.22
CA TRP A 30 3.61 -33.05 -4.75
C TRP A 30 2.10 -32.82 -4.79
N ALA A 31 1.58 -32.17 -3.74
CA ALA A 31 0.23 -31.66 -3.79
C ALA A 31 0.16 -30.68 -4.98
N CYS A 32 -0.78 -30.94 -5.88
CA CYS A 32 -1.11 -30.10 -7.01
C CYS A 32 -1.09 -28.64 -6.58
N GLU A 33 -0.27 -27.84 -7.25
CA GLU A 33 -0.44 -26.39 -7.28
C GLU A 33 -1.82 -26.13 -7.89
N GLU A 34 -2.80 -25.89 -7.04
CA GLU A 34 -4.11 -25.44 -7.46
C GLU A 34 -3.96 -24.15 -8.24
N ASN A 35 -4.52 -24.11 -9.44
CA ASN A 35 -4.50 -22.97 -10.33
C ASN A 35 -4.93 -21.70 -9.60
N PRO A 36 -4.10 -20.62 -9.54
CA PRO A 36 -4.39 -19.38 -8.83
C PRO A 36 -5.75 -18.78 -9.20
N ASP A 37 -6.21 -18.96 -10.44
CA ASP A 37 -7.51 -18.46 -10.91
C ASP A 37 -8.70 -19.23 -10.33
N MET A 38 -8.52 -20.49 -9.90
CA MET A 38 -9.57 -21.25 -9.21
C MET A 38 -9.72 -20.84 -7.74
N GLN A 39 -8.64 -20.41 -7.08
CA GLN A 39 -8.71 -19.94 -5.70
C GLN A 39 -9.45 -18.60 -5.58
N MET A 40 -9.43 -17.74 -6.60
CA MET A 40 -10.17 -16.46 -6.56
C MET A 40 -11.70 -16.64 -6.59
N LYS A 41 -12.23 -17.69 -7.21
CA LYS A 41 -13.68 -17.87 -7.40
C LYS A 41 -14.47 -18.15 -6.12
N ASN A 42 -13.83 -18.57 -5.03
CA ASN A 42 -14.50 -18.94 -3.78
C ASN A 42 -14.25 -17.97 -2.61
N ARG A 43 -13.57 -16.84 -2.84
CA ARG A 43 -13.29 -15.86 -1.79
C ARG A 43 -14.47 -14.90 -1.63
N LYS A 44 -14.84 -14.62 -0.38
CA LYS A 44 -15.89 -13.64 -0.10
C LYS A 44 -15.35 -12.23 -0.34
N LEU A 45 -15.98 -11.53 -1.26
CA LEU A 45 -15.71 -10.13 -1.56
C LEU A 45 -16.15 -9.26 -0.38
N VAL A 46 -15.26 -8.42 0.12
CA VAL A 46 -15.55 -7.41 1.15
C VAL A 46 -15.77 -6.04 0.53
N TYR A 47 -14.88 -5.65 -0.38
CA TYR A 47 -14.95 -4.33 -1.02
C TYR A 47 -14.23 -4.35 -2.37
N GLU A 48 -14.75 -3.61 -3.34
CA GLU A 48 -14.08 -3.33 -4.61
C GLU A 48 -13.96 -1.83 -4.83
N GLY A 49 -12.72 -1.36 -4.91
CA GLY A 49 -12.38 0.03 -5.22
C GLY A 49 -11.86 0.21 -6.65
N LYS A 50 -11.40 1.43 -6.94
CA LYS A 50 -10.89 1.85 -8.26
C LYS A 50 -9.64 1.06 -8.70
N ALA A 51 -8.72 0.78 -7.78
CA ALA A 51 -7.43 0.15 -8.05
C ALA A 51 -7.19 -1.15 -7.27
N LYS A 52 -8.07 -1.51 -6.34
CA LYS A 52 -7.92 -2.64 -5.42
C LYS A 52 -9.22 -3.38 -5.18
N ILE A 53 -9.10 -4.65 -4.79
CA ILE A 53 -10.20 -5.46 -4.30
C ILE A 53 -9.78 -6.04 -2.94
N LEU A 54 -10.69 -6.05 -1.98
CA LEU A 54 -10.50 -6.68 -0.67
C LEU A 54 -11.38 -7.92 -0.56
N TYR A 55 -10.77 -9.02 -0.18
CA TYR A 55 -11.44 -10.28 0.15
C TYR A 55 -11.24 -10.62 1.63
N GLU A 56 -12.12 -11.43 2.19
CA GLU A 56 -11.89 -12.01 3.53
C GLU A 56 -10.57 -12.79 3.54
N GLY A 57 -9.78 -12.59 4.59
CA GLY A 57 -8.52 -13.31 4.80
C GLY A 57 -8.73 -14.71 5.37
N PRO A 58 -7.67 -15.53 5.41
CA PRO A 58 -7.73 -16.88 5.95
C PRO A 58 -7.82 -16.93 7.48
N GLU A 59 -7.44 -15.86 8.15
CA GLU A 59 -7.43 -15.73 9.60
C GLU A 59 -8.43 -14.65 10.05
N PRO A 60 -9.00 -14.74 11.26
CA PRO A 60 -9.82 -13.66 11.80
C PRO A 60 -9.07 -12.31 11.73
N ASP A 61 -9.80 -11.23 11.51
CA ASP A 61 -9.29 -9.88 11.45
C ASP A 61 -8.17 -9.66 10.40
N THR A 62 -8.17 -10.49 9.33
CA THR A 62 -7.30 -10.32 8.17
C THR A 62 -8.11 -10.16 6.88
N LEU A 63 -7.51 -9.47 5.91
CA LEU A 63 -8.03 -9.31 4.56
C LEU A 63 -6.95 -9.65 3.54
N ILE A 64 -7.39 -10.05 2.34
CA ILE A 64 -6.52 -10.17 1.18
C ILE A 64 -6.77 -8.95 0.29
N GLN A 65 -5.73 -8.15 0.08
CA GLN A 65 -5.76 -7.00 -0.81
C GLN A 65 -5.19 -7.39 -2.18
N TYR A 66 -6.01 -7.31 -3.21
CA TYR A 66 -5.64 -7.53 -4.61
C TYR A 66 -5.42 -6.21 -5.33
N PHE A 67 -4.29 -6.06 -6.02
CA PHE A 67 -3.91 -4.87 -6.81
C PHE A 67 -4.31 -5.06 -8.27
N LYS A 68 -5.21 -4.19 -8.75
CA LYS A 68 -5.72 -4.18 -10.12
C LYS A 68 -4.78 -3.42 -11.06
N ASP A 69 -4.86 -3.76 -12.34
CA ASP A 69 -4.20 -2.99 -13.40
C ASP A 69 -5.01 -1.74 -13.81
N ASP A 70 -6.25 -1.64 -13.30
CA ASP A 70 -7.10 -0.48 -13.52
C ASP A 70 -6.46 0.79 -12.95
N THR A 71 -6.53 1.86 -13.73
CA THR A 71 -6.15 3.20 -13.29
C THR A 71 -7.24 4.19 -13.66
N THR A 72 -7.49 5.13 -12.75
CA THR A 72 -8.48 6.18 -12.94
C THR A 72 -7.89 7.53 -12.58
N ALA A 73 -8.35 8.58 -13.24
CA ALA A 73 -8.03 9.96 -12.91
C ALA A 73 -9.28 10.83 -13.08
N PHE A 74 -9.27 12.02 -12.43
CA PHE A 74 -10.34 13.02 -12.52
C PHE A 74 -11.71 12.41 -12.22
N ASP A 75 -11.89 11.89 -11.00
CA ASP A 75 -13.13 11.28 -10.51
C ASP A 75 -13.66 10.18 -11.45
N ALA A 76 -12.75 9.33 -11.92
CA ALA A 76 -13.00 8.22 -12.84
C ALA A 76 -13.54 8.63 -14.24
N THR A 77 -13.45 9.91 -14.64
CA THR A 77 -13.74 10.33 -16.03
C THR A 77 -12.70 9.80 -17.00
N LYS A 78 -11.47 9.58 -16.56
CA LYS A 78 -10.40 8.95 -17.33
C LYS A 78 -10.08 7.59 -16.74
N LYS A 79 -10.16 6.54 -17.56
CA LYS A 79 -9.93 5.15 -17.16
C LYS A 79 -9.04 4.44 -18.18
N ALA A 80 -8.17 3.56 -17.71
CA ALA A 80 -7.39 2.64 -18.53
C ALA A 80 -7.02 1.39 -17.71
N VAL A 81 -6.66 0.33 -18.42
CA VAL A 81 -6.01 -0.86 -17.84
C VAL A 81 -4.54 -0.81 -18.27
N LEU A 82 -3.64 -0.79 -17.31
CA LEU A 82 -2.19 -0.71 -17.53
C LEU A 82 -1.57 -2.03 -17.07
N GLU A 83 -1.32 -2.91 -18.03
CA GLU A 83 -0.81 -4.25 -17.76
C GLU A 83 0.47 -4.21 -16.91
N GLY A 84 0.49 -5.01 -15.83
CA GLY A 84 1.60 -5.09 -14.90
C GLY A 84 1.64 -4.01 -13.82
N LYS A 85 0.81 -2.97 -13.88
CA LYS A 85 0.77 -1.90 -12.87
C LYS A 85 0.49 -2.44 -11.47
N GLY A 86 -0.50 -3.33 -11.33
CA GLY A 86 -0.86 -3.94 -10.06
C GLY A 86 0.26 -4.75 -9.44
N VAL A 87 1.05 -5.46 -10.26
CA VAL A 87 2.24 -6.19 -9.80
C VAL A 87 3.30 -5.25 -9.24
N LEU A 88 3.58 -4.15 -9.94
CA LEU A 88 4.55 -3.14 -9.49
C LEU A 88 4.10 -2.47 -8.20
N ASN A 89 2.84 -2.03 -8.14
CA ASN A 89 2.28 -1.41 -6.93
C ASN A 89 2.31 -2.36 -5.73
N ASN A 90 1.96 -3.63 -5.92
CA ASN A 90 2.04 -4.65 -4.88
C ASN A 90 3.46 -4.78 -4.32
N ARG A 91 4.47 -4.88 -5.19
CA ARG A 91 5.86 -5.04 -4.76
C ARG A 91 6.46 -3.79 -4.12
N ILE A 92 6.15 -2.61 -4.67
CA ILE A 92 6.61 -1.33 -4.10
C ILE A 92 5.94 -1.11 -2.73
N CYS A 93 4.64 -1.38 -2.63
CA CYS A 93 3.89 -1.27 -1.37
C CYS A 93 4.46 -2.22 -0.30
N GLU A 94 4.69 -3.50 -0.61
CA GLU A 94 5.37 -4.47 0.28
C GLU A 94 6.69 -3.90 0.79
N TYR A 95 7.54 -3.44 -0.11
CA TYR A 95 8.86 -2.90 0.26
C TYR A 95 8.73 -1.71 1.21
N LEU A 96 7.93 -0.71 0.84
CA LEU A 96 7.79 0.51 1.63
C LEU A 96 7.11 0.26 2.99
N MET A 97 6.06 -0.55 3.05
CA MET A 97 5.40 -0.93 4.31
C MET A 97 6.35 -1.69 5.24
N THR A 98 7.17 -2.59 4.68
CA THR A 98 8.19 -3.33 5.46
C THR A 98 9.24 -2.38 6.03
N GLN A 99 9.76 -1.45 5.24
CA GLN A 99 10.72 -0.45 5.71
C GLN A 99 10.13 0.44 6.80
N LEU A 100 8.88 0.87 6.65
CA LEU A 100 8.17 1.66 7.66
C LEU A 100 7.98 0.88 8.97
N THR A 101 7.69 -0.43 8.89
CA THR A 101 7.64 -1.29 10.09
C THR A 101 8.99 -1.28 10.83
N GLN A 102 10.11 -1.37 10.12
CA GLN A 102 11.45 -1.40 10.71
C GLN A 102 11.77 -0.12 11.50
N ILE A 103 11.24 1.03 11.09
CA ILE A 103 11.39 2.30 11.82
C ILE A 103 10.28 2.53 12.85
N GLY A 104 9.45 1.52 13.12
CA GLY A 104 8.40 1.55 14.15
C GLY A 104 7.14 2.32 13.74
N VAL A 105 6.84 2.45 12.45
CA VAL A 105 5.54 2.92 11.96
C VAL A 105 4.59 1.73 11.87
N PRO A 106 3.54 1.69 12.72
CA PRO A 106 2.57 0.61 12.67
C PRO A 106 1.76 0.69 11.38
N ASN A 107 1.57 -0.45 10.72
CA ASN A 107 0.78 -0.51 9.49
C ASN A 107 0.06 -1.85 9.34
N HIS A 108 -0.88 -1.90 8.41
CA HIS A 108 -1.75 -3.04 8.21
C HIS A 108 -1.08 -4.20 7.44
N PHE A 109 0.06 -3.99 6.79
CA PHE A 109 0.73 -5.01 5.99
C PHE A 109 1.23 -6.16 6.87
N ILE A 110 0.94 -7.40 6.46
CA ILE A 110 1.43 -8.62 7.11
C ILE A 110 2.49 -9.28 6.23
N ARG A 111 2.11 -9.66 5.02
CA ARG A 111 3.02 -10.27 4.04
C ARG A 111 2.43 -10.28 2.63
N ARG A 112 3.28 -10.38 1.63
CA ARG A 112 2.86 -10.62 0.26
C ARG A 112 2.48 -12.11 0.09
N LEU A 113 1.38 -12.37 -0.61
CA LEU A 113 0.90 -13.70 -0.94
C LEU A 113 1.39 -14.17 -2.31
N ASN A 114 1.27 -13.30 -3.31
CA ASN A 114 1.69 -13.56 -4.68
C ASN A 114 2.04 -12.26 -5.42
N MET A 115 2.08 -12.30 -6.75
CA MET A 115 2.43 -11.14 -7.58
C MET A 115 1.48 -9.94 -7.40
N ARG A 116 0.21 -10.18 -7.04
CA ARG A 116 -0.84 -9.14 -6.99
C ARG A 116 -1.54 -9.02 -5.64
N GLU A 117 -1.21 -9.87 -4.68
CA GLU A 117 -1.95 -9.97 -3.43
C GLU A 117 -1.07 -9.82 -2.20
N GLN A 118 -1.62 -9.15 -1.21
CA GLN A 118 -1.06 -9.02 0.14
C GLN A 118 -2.07 -9.49 1.17
N LEU A 119 -1.58 -10.13 2.22
CA LEU A 119 -2.32 -10.33 3.46
C LEU A 119 -2.13 -9.07 4.33
N ILE A 120 -3.23 -8.51 4.76
CA ILE A 120 -3.25 -7.29 5.58
C ILE A 120 -4.15 -7.49 6.81
N ARG A 121 -3.93 -6.70 7.85
CA ARG A 121 -4.85 -6.60 8.99
C ARG A 121 -6.12 -5.89 8.56
N ALA A 122 -7.26 -6.38 9.02
CA ALA A 122 -8.50 -5.64 8.93
C ALA A 122 -8.44 -4.44 9.88
N VAL A 123 -8.85 -3.28 9.40
CA VAL A 123 -8.89 -2.04 10.17
C VAL A 123 -10.20 -1.32 9.90
N GLU A 124 -10.69 -0.59 10.90
CA GLU A 124 -11.76 0.38 10.71
C GLU A 124 -11.16 1.65 10.12
N ILE A 125 -11.38 1.89 8.82
CA ILE A 125 -10.82 3.05 8.13
C ILE A 125 -11.38 4.36 8.73
N ILE A 126 -10.47 5.25 9.10
CA ILE A 126 -10.81 6.65 9.42
C ILE A 126 -11.10 7.33 8.08
N PRO A 127 -12.28 7.95 7.89
CA PRO A 127 -12.72 8.44 6.58
C PRO A 127 -12.00 9.73 6.14
N LEU A 128 -10.67 9.70 6.20
CA LEU A 128 -9.79 10.81 5.85
C LEU A 128 -8.72 10.36 4.87
N GLU A 129 -8.48 11.19 3.85
CA GLU A 129 -7.23 11.17 3.10
C GLU A 129 -6.28 12.21 3.70
N VAL A 130 -5.09 11.78 4.05
CA VAL A 130 -4.04 12.61 4.64
C VAL A 130 -2.95 12.82 3.61
N VAL A 131 -2.81 14.05 3.11
CA VAL A 131 -1.85 14.37 2.06
C VAL A 131 -0.70 15.17 2.63
N VAL A 132 0.50 14.62 2.55
CA VAL A 132 1.74 15.32 2.95
C VAL A 132 2.38 15.92 1.72
N ARG A 133 2.71 17.22 1.77
CA ARG A 133 3.27 17.97 0.66
C ARG A 133 4.62 18.59 1.00
N ASN A 134 5.60 18.32 0.17
CA ASN A 134 6.96 18.86 0.26
C ASN A 134 7.23 19.90 -0.83
N VAL A 135 6.52 19.79 -1.96
CA VAL A 135 6.66 20.65 -3.13
C VAL A 135 5.27 21.01 -3.64
N ALA A 136 5.07 22.25 -4.06
CA ALA A 136 3.80 22.68 -4.64
C ALA A 136 3.53 21.95 -5.97
N ALA A 137 2.45 21.17 -6.00
CA ALA A 137 2.00 20.44 -7.19
C ALA A 137 0.49 20.20 -7.16
N GLY A 138 -0.07 19.84 -8.32
CA GLY A 138 -1.46 19.42 -8.45
C GLY A 138 -2.47 20.44 -7.93
N SER A 139 -3.40 19.98 -7.08
CA SER A 139 -4.49 20.83 -6.54
C SER A 139 -3.98 21.95 -5.64
N MET A 140 -2.92 21.72 -4.87
CA MET A 140 -2.35 22.74 -3.98
C MET A 140 -1.79 23.92 -4.77
N ALA A 141 -0.96 23.65 -5.80
CA ALA A 141 -0.40 24.69 -6.64
C ALA A 141 -1.49 25.56 -7.27
N LYS A 142 -2.53 24.92 -7.82
CA LYS A 142 -3.69 25.63 -8.39
C LYS A 142 -4.46 26.45 -7.38
N ARG A 143 -4.77 25.89 -6.22
CA ARG A 143 -5.59 26.51 -5.18
C ARG A 143 -4.90 27.71 -4.54
N LEU A 144 -3.57 27.65 -4.37
CA LEU A 144 -2.79 28.72 -3.73
C LEU A 144 -2.09 29.64 -4.73
N GLY A 145 -2.25 29.41 -6.05
CA GLY A 145 -1.61 30.24 -7.08
C GLY A 145 -0.08 30.12 -7.07
N LEU A 146 0.46 28.96 -6.69
CA LEU A 146 1.88 28.72 -6.65
C LEU A 146 2.36 28.07 -7.96
N ASP A 147 3.58 28.38 -8.36
CA ASP A 147 4.23 27.69 -9.46
C ASP A 147 4.49 26.22 -9.10
N GLU A 148 4.18 25.31 -10.02
CA GLU A 148 4.45 23.89 -9.83
C GLU A 148 5.97 23.67 -9.71
N GLY A 149 6.38 22.95 -8.67
CA GLY A 149 7.79 22.69 -8.38
C GLY A 149 8.38 23.64 -7.32
N THR A 150 7.62 24.62 -6.83
CA THR A 150 8.04 25.45 -5.70
C THR A 150 8.24 24.59 -4.47
N ILE A 151 9.47 24.59 -3.93
CA ILE A 151 9.78 23.88 -2.68
C ILE A 151 9.10 24.61 -1.53
N LEU A 152 8.34 23.87 -0.72
CA LEU A 152 7.67 24.44 0.43
C LEU A 152 8.66 24.68 1.58
N PRO A 153 8.50 25.75 2.37
CA PRO A 153 9.40 26.05 3.48
C PRO A 153 9.39 24.98 4.59
N ARG A 154 8.34 24.19 4.65
CA ARG A 154 8.19 22.99 5.48
C ARG A 154 7.18 22.05 4.85
N SER A 155 7.17 20.79 5.27
CA SER A 155 6.10 19.85 4.88
C SER A 155 4.76 20.35 5.42
N ILE A 156 3.72 20.22 4.60
CA ILE A 156 2.34 20.61 4.93
C ILE A 156 1.47 19.36 4.93
N ILE A 157 0.65 19.19 5.94
CA ILE A 157 -0.38 18.14 5.99
C ILE A 157 -1.71 18.80 5.60
N GLU A 158 -2.40 18.20 4.65
CA GLU A 158 -3.76 18.56 4.26
C GLU A 158 -4.69 17.38 4.52
N LEU A 159 -5.88 17.65 5.04
CA LEU A 159 -6.89 16.65 5.37
C LEU A 159 -8.07 16.77 4.42
N PHE A 160 -8.52 15.63 3.87
CA PHE A 160 -9.66 15.56 2.97
C PHE A 160 -10.64 14.51 3.48
N TYR A 161 -11.93 14.82 3.43
CA TYR A 161 -12.97 13.84 3.76
C TYR A 161 -13.13 12.85 2.62
N LYS A 162 -12.87 11.57 2.91
CA LYS A 162 -12.95 10.48 1.94
C LYS A 162 -14.38 10.20 1.54
N ASN A 163 -14.85 10.86 0.49
CA ASN A 163 -16.17 10.70 -0.06
C ASN A 163 -16.18 11.00 -1.56
N ASP A 164 -16.09 9.97 -2.38
CA ASP A 164 -16.07 10.06 -3.85
C ASP A 164 -17.23 10.90 -4.43
N LYS A 165 -18.41 10.86 -3.80
CA LYS A 165 -19.59 11.61 -4.26
C LYS A 165 -19.44 13.11 -4.04
N LEU A 166 -18.62 13.51 -3.10
CA LEU A 166 -18.33 14.91 -2.77
C LEU A 166 -16.96 15.35 -3.34
N HIS A 167 -16.28 14.51 -4.13
CA HIS A 167 -14.96 14.78 -4.71
C HIS A 167 -13.87 15.03 -3.65
N ASP A 168 -13.94 14.28 -2.54
CA ASP A 168 -12.98 14.30 -1.43
C ASP A 168 -12.63 15.75 -1.00
N PRO A 169 -13.60 16.51 -0.41
CA PRO A 169 -13.40 17.91 -0.07
C PRO A 169 -12.36 18.07 1.04
N MET A 170 -11.56 19.14 0.95
CA MET A 170 -10.67 19.53 2.04
C MET A 170 -11.48 19.91 3.27
N VAL A 171 -11.03 19.46 4.45
CA VAL A 171 -11.68 19.68 5.75
C VAL A 171 -10.67 20.15 6.78
N THR A 172 -11.17 20.81 7.83
CA THR A 172 -10.37 21.20 8.99
C THR A 172 -10.58 20.22 10.14
N GLU A 173 -9.72 20.28 11.16
CA GLU A 173 -9.85 19.48 12.38
C GLU A 173 -11.18 19.71 13.09
N GLU A 174 -11.73 20.93 13.02
CA GLU A 174 -13.03 21.27 13.58
C GLU A 174 -14.16 20.51 12.87
N HIS A 175 -14.11 20.40 11.54
CA HIS A 175 -15.08 19.58 10.81
C HIS A 175 -14.98 18.11 11.25
N ILE A 176 -13.76 17.58 11.30
CA ILE A 176 -13.49 16.17 11.60
C ILE A 176 -14.00 15.80 12.99
N THR A 177 -13.69 16.62 13.99
CA THR A 177 -14.07 16.38 15.37
C THR A 177 -15.56 16.62 15.62
N ALA A 178 -16.13 17.69 15.02
CA ALA A 178 -17.55 17.98 15.13
C ALA A 178 -18.45 16.90 14.55
N PHE A 179 -18.03 16.27 13.44
CA PHE A 179 -18.78 15.17 12.83
C PHE A 179 -18.38 13.78 13.38
N GLY A 180 -17.43 13.72 14.31
CA GLY A 180 -17.00 12.47 14.95
C GLY A 180 -16.28 11.49 14.02
N TRP A 181 -15.64 11.97 12.96
CA TRP A 181 -14.86 11.12 12.04
C TRP A 181 -13.56 10.65 12.67
N ALA A 182 -12.92 11.53 13.46
CA ALA A 182 -11.78 11.19 14.31
C ALA A 182 -11.80 12.07 15.58
N THR A 183 -11.20 11.57 16.65
CA THR A 183 -10.95 12.33 17.87
C THR A 183 -9.72 13.23 17.72
N PRO A 184 -9.57 14.27 18.56
CA PRO A 184 -8.35 15.09 18.57
C PRO A 184 -7.08 14.26 18.76
N GLN A 185 -7.11 13.25 19.65
CA GLN A 185 -5.96 12.38 19.89
C GLN A 185 -5.59 11.56 18.65
N GLU A 186 -6.58 11.03 17.92
CA GLU A 186 -6.33 10.31 16.66
C GLU A 186 -5.74 11.24 15.60
N LEU A 187 -6.14 12.50 15.54
CA LEU A 187 -5.56 13.49 14.63
C LEU A 187 -4.10 13.81 14.98
N ASP A 188 -3.77 13.94 16.27
CA ASP A 188 -2.39 14.09 16.73
C ASP A 188 -1.53 12.87 16.35
N ASP A 189 -2.04 11.65 16.55
CA ASP A 189 -1.36 10.41 16.19
C ASP A 189 -1.16 10.32 14.67
N ILE A 190 -2.19 10.65 13.87
CA ILE A 190 -2.12 10.70 12.40
C ILE A 190 -1.05 11.69 11.95
N ALA A 191 -1.05 12.90 12.49
CA ALA A 191 -0.09 13.94 12.13
C ALA A 191 1.35 13.52 12.45
N ALA A 192 1.57 12.96 13.65
CA ALA A 192 2.88 12.46 14.06
C ALA A 192 3.38 11.32 13.16
N LEU A 193 2.50 10.35 12.83
CA LEU A 193 2.82 9.26 11.90
C LEU A 193 3.09 9.79 10.49
N ALA A 194 2.27 10.72 9.99
CA ALA A 194 2.41 11.28 8.65
C ALA A 194 3.75 12.00 8.46
N ILE A 195 4.19 12.81 9.44
CA ILE A 195 5.50 13.48 9.40
C ILE A 195 6.64 12.44 9.48
N ARG A 196 6.55 11.46 10.38
CA ARG A 196 7.56 10.40 10.49
C ARG A 196 7.70 9.60 9.20
N ILE A 197 6.59 9.26 8.56
CA ILE A 197 6.55 8.59 7.25
C ILE A 197 7.20 9.49 6.19
N ASN A 198 6.85 10.78 6.17
CA ASN A 198 7.40 11.75 5.24
C ASN A 198 8.92 11.86 5.33
N ASP A 199 9.45 12.01 6.52
CA ASP A 199 10.90 12.19 6.74
C ASP A 199 11.67 10.96 6.27
N PHE A 200 11.17 9.78 6.61
CA PHE A 200 11.77 8.52 6.15
C PHE A 200 11.70 8.36 4.63
N LEU A 201 10.51 8.51 4.03
CA LEU A 201 10.33 8.32 2.59
C LEU A 201 11.09 9.37 1.78
N SER A 202 11.14 10.63 2.24
CA SER A 202 11.92 11.69 1.59
C SER A 202 13.40 11.34 1.54
N GLY A 203 13.97 10.84 2.64
CA GLY A 203 15.35 10.37 2.69
C GLY A 203 15.60 9.16 1.80
N LEU A 204 14.70 8.16 1.84
CA LEU A 204 14.80 6.94 1.04
C LEU A 204 14.79 7.26 -0.46
N PHE A 205 13.83 8.04 -0.92
CA PHE A 205 13.71 8.42 -2.33
C PHE A 205 14.85 9.34 -2.79
N LEU A 206 15.27 10.29 -1.94
CA LEU A 206 16.42 11.15 -2.22
C LEU A 206 17.68 10.32 -2.46
N GLY A 207 17.92 9.30 -1.63
CA GLY A 207 19.06 8.38 -1.75
C GLY A 207 19.13 7.63 -3.09
N VAL A 208 18.01 7.48 -3.79
CA VAL A 208 17.93 6.83 -5.11
C VAL A 208 17.66 7.82 -6.26
N GLY A 209 17.86 9.11 -6.02
CA GLY A 209 17.74 10.15 -7.05
C GLY A 209 16.31 10.50 -7.43
N ILE A 210 15.36 10.28 -6.52
CA ILE A 210 13.95 10.63 -6.69
C ILE A 210 13.55 11.68 -5.66
N ARG A 211 12.77 12.66 -6.06
CA ARG A 211 12.16 13.67 -5.18
C ARG A 211 10.74 13.23 -4.82
N LEU A 212 10.45 13.08 -3.54
CA LEU A 212 9.10 12.91 -3.02
C LEU A 212 8.42 14.29 -2.97
N VAL A 213 7.52 14.54 -3.91
CA VAL A 213 6.81 15.81 -4.05
C VAL A 213 5.65 15.92 -3.07
N ASP A 214 4.78 14.95 -3.11
CA ASP A 214 3.68 14.75 -2.18
C ASP A 214 3.20 13.29 -2.20
N PHE A 215 2.40 12.92 -1.22
CA PHE A 215 1.79 11.60 -1.16
C PHE A 215 0.56 11.61 -0.27
N LYS A 216 -0.36 10.68 -0.58
CA LYS A 216 -1.59 10.42 0.17
C LYS A 216 -1.39 9.23 1.09
N LEU A 217 -1.89 9.33 2.31
CA LEU A 217 -1.97 8.27 3.31
C LEU A 217 -3.43 8.09 3.74
N GLU A 218 -3.76 6.88 4.10
CA GLU A 218 -5.00 6.55 4.81
C GLU A 218 -4.65 5.82 6.11
N PHE A 219 -5.45 6.04 7.14
CA PHE A 219 -5.24 5.43 8.46
C PHE A 219 -6.49 4.68 8.90
N GLY A 220 -6.31 3.70 9.75
CA GLY A 220 -7.39 2.95 10.33
C GLY A 220 -7.16 2.62 11.80
N ARG A 221 -8.25 2.34 12.51
CA ARG A 221 -8.25 1.84 13.86
C ARG A 221 -8.03 0.34 13.85
N HIS A 222 -7.01 -0.09 14.55
CA HIS A 222 -6.71 -1.51 14.75
C HIS A 222 -6.76 -1.84 16.24
N TRP A 223 -7.44 -2.93 16.57
CA TRP A 223 -7.59 -3.39 17.94
C TRP A 223 -6.60 -4.52 18.20
N GLU A 224 -5.68 -4.31 19.14
CA GLU A 224 -4.82 -5.37 19.69
C GLU A 224 -5.31 -5.66 21.09
N GLN A 225 -6.05 -6.76 21.26
CA GLN A 225 -6.78 -7.07 22.50
C GLN A 225 -7.73 -5.91 22.85
N ASP A 226 -7.50 -5.24 23.98
CA ASP A 226 -8.33 -4.13 24.47
C ASP A 226 -7.76 -2.73 24.12
N MET A 227 -6.65 -2.67 23.37
CA MET A 227 -6.03 -1.40 22.99
C MET A 227 -6.30 -1.07 21.53
N MET A 228 -6.89 0.09 21.28
CA MET A 228 -7.02 0.65 19.95
C MET A 228 -5.76 1.44 19.59
N ARG A 229 -5.28 1.23 18.36
CA ARG A 229 -4.17 2.00 17.77
C ARG A 229 -4.55 2.51 16.39
N VAL A 230 -4.14 3.73 16.09
CA VAL A 230 -4.14 4.24 14.73
C VAL A 230 -2.95 3.65 14.00
N ILE A 231 -3.19 2.99 12.86
CA ILE A 231 -2.14 2.42 12.04
C ILE A 231 -2.30 2.85 10.57
N LEU A 232 -1.19 2.88 9.84
CA LEU A 232 -1.19 3.16 8.41
C LEU A 232 -1.89 2.02 7.66
N ALA A 233 -2.77 2.40 6.75
CA ALA A 233 -3.56 1.50 5.91
C ALA A 233 -3.41 1.83 4.42
N ASP A 234 -4.27 1.28 3.59
CA ASP A 234 -4.33 1.43 2.14
C ASP A 234 -3.01 1.03 1.44
N GLU A 235 -2.45 1.88 0.61
CA GLU A 235 -1.20 1.62 -0.12
C GLU A 235 -0.22 2.79 -0.03
N ILE A 236 1.05 2.46 -0.12
CA ILE A 236 2.11 3.39 -0.45
C ILE A 236 2.74 2.93 -1.76
N SER A 237 2.42 3.62 -2.85
CA SER A 237 2.83 3.26 -4.20
C SER A 237 2.89 4.48 -5.11
N PRO A 238 3.43 4.38 -6.32
CA PRO A 238 3.38 5.49 -7.28
C PRO A 238 1.96 5.95 -7.67
N ASP A 239 0.91 5.16 -7.37
CA ASP A 239 -0.48 5.57 -7.53
C ASP A 239 -0.93 6.60 -6.49
N SER A 240 -0.34 6.55 -5.28
CA SER A 240 -0.66 7.45 -4.15
C SER A 240 0.37 8.56 -3.94
N MET A 241 1.43 8.65 -4.77
CA MET A 241 2.53 9.60 -4.64
C MET A 241 2.73 10.43 -5.91
N ARG A 242 3.45 11.57 -5.74
CA ARG A 242 4.17 12.25 -6.82
C ARG A 242 5.66 12.10 -6.60
N LEU A 243 6.30 11.48 -7.58
CA LEU A 243 7.71 11.14 -7.58
C LEU A 243 8.37 11.75 -8.82
N TRP A 244 9.36 12.62 -8.63
CA TRP A 244 10.05 13.26 -9.74
C TRP A 244 11.52 12.88 -9.73
N ASP A 245 12.07 12.58 -10.88
CA ASP A 245 13.51 12.46 -11.05
C ASP A 245 14.21 13.78 -10.66
N ILE A 246 15.23 13.70 -9.80
CA ILE A 246 15.90 14.92 -9.27
C ILE A 246 16.62 15.69 -10.35
N LYS A 247 17.17 15.00 -11.35
CA LYS A 247 18.01 15.62 -12.39
C LYS A 247 17.18 16.19 -13.53
N THR A 248 16.14 15.45 -13.95
CA THR A 248 15.35 15.77 -15.15
C THR A 248 13.98 16.38 -14.83
N ASN A 249 13.51 16.27 -13.57
CA ASN A 249 12.14 16.56 -13.14
C ASN A 249 11.07 15.72 -13.87
N GLU A 250 11.48 14.61 -14.49
CA GLU A 250 10.55 13.68 -15.12
C GLU A 250 9.63 13.07 -14.07
N LYS A 251 8.36 12.91 -14.43
CA LYS A 251 7.34 12.32 -13.54
C LYS A 251 7.49 10.80 -13.56
N LEU A 252 7.65 10.19 -12.38
CA LEU A 252 7.78 8.75 -12.20
C LEU A 252 6.56 8.13 -11.50
N ASP A 253 5.43 8.78 -11.62
CA ASP A 253 4.20 8.52 -10.87
C ASP A 253 2.94 8.59 -11.76
N LYS A 254 1.78 8.51 -11.14
CA LYS A 254 0.47 8.53 -11.79
C LYS A 254 0.17 9.83 -12.58
N ASP A 255 0.93 10.92 -12.36
CA ASP A 255 0.76 12.13 -13.15
C ASP A 255 1.08 11.90 -14.63
N ARG A 256 1.89 10.88 -14.98
CA ARG A 256 2.06 10.45 -16.39
C ARG A 256 0.72 10.06 -17.03
N PHE A 257 -0.12 9.34 -16.30
CA PHE A 257 -1.47 9.00 -16.76
C PHE A 257 -2.40 10.22 -16.76
N ARG A 258 -2.37 11.02 -15.70
CA ARG A 258 -3.22 12.23 -15.59
C ARG A 258 -2.96 13.22 -16.71
N ARG A 259 -1.71 13.34 -17.17
CA ARG A 259 -1.25 14.35 -18.14
C ARG A 259 -0.96 13.79 -19.54
N ASP A 260 -1.35 12.55 -19.83
CA ASP A 260 -1.13 11.89 -21.12
C ASP A 260 0.34 11.82 -21.57
N LEU A 261 1.27 11.65 -20.61
CA LEU A 261 2.70 11.57 -20.90
C LEU A 261 3.15 10.19 -21.37
N GLY A 262 2.29 9.17 -21.29
CA GLY A 262 2.61 7.78 -21.61
C GLY A 262 3.64 7.16 -20.67
N GLY A 263 4.01 5.88 -20.92
CA GLY A 263 5.09 5.20 -20.19
C GLY A 263 4.89 5.09 -18.68
N VAL A 264 3.66 4.84 -18.22
CA VAL A 264 3.34 4.77 -16.77
C VAL A 264 3.99 3.55 -16.13
N THR A 265 3.85 2.39 -16.77
CA THR A 265 4.40 1.11 -16.26
C THR A 265 5.92 1.13 -16.25
N GLU A 266 6.54 1.74 -17.27
CA GLU A 266 7.98 1.96 -17.36
C GLU A 266 8.48 2.86 -16.23
N ALA A 267 7.75 3.94 -15.93
CA ALA A 267 8.09 4.84 -14.82
C ALA A 267 8.00 4.13 -13.46
N TYR A 268 6.96 3.30 -13.23
CA TYR A 268 6.84 2.51 -12.01
C TYR A 268 7.93 1.44 -11.92
N SER A 269 8.30 0.83 -13.05
CA SER A 269 9.42 -0.11 -13.13
C SER A 269 10.75 0.57 -12.78
N GLU A 270 10.95 1.80 -13.23
CA GLU A 270 12.13 2.60 -12.89
C GLU A 270 12.19 2.92 -11.38
N VAL A 271 11.06 3.29 -10.76
CA VAL A 271 10.99 3.45 -9.30
C VAL A 271 11.37 2.14 -8.60
N ALA A 272 10.78 1.02 -9.01
CA ALA A 272 11.07 -0.29 -8.42
C ALA A 272 12.53 -0.71 -8.63
N ARG A 273 13.12 -0.43 -9.79
CA ARG A 273 14.52 -0.68 -10.08
C ARG A 273 15.46 0.15 -9.19
N ARG A 274 15.21 1.44 -9.04
CA ARG A 274 16.02 2.33 -8.19
C ARG A 274 15.93 1.95 -6.71
N LEU A 275 14.78 1.47 -6.25
CA LEU A 275 14.60 0.95 -4.90
C LEU A 275 15.24 -0.44 -4.68
N GLY A 276 15.81 -1.07 -5.73
CA GLY A 276 16.40 -2.41 -5.65
C GLY A 276 15.37 -3.54 -5.56
N ILE A 277 14.08 -3.26 -5.84
CA ILE A 277 12.99 -4.25 -5.79
C ILE A 277 13.03 -5.18 -7.01
N LEU A 278 13.37 -4.62 -8.19
CA LEU A 278 13.59 -5.37 -9.41
C LEU A 278 15.11 -5.56 -9.57
N THR A 279 15.58 -6.80 -9.44
CA THR A 279 16.94 -7.16 -9.86
C THR A 279 17.00 -7.07 -11.38
N GLU A 280 18.00 -6.40 -11.92
CA GLU A 280 18.32 -6.55 -13.34
C GLU A 280 18.54 -8.03 -13.61
N VAL A 281 17.79 -8.60 -14.58
CA VAL A 281 18.12 -9.91 -15.12
C VAL A 281 19.54 -9.75 -15.65
N GLN A 282 20.52 -10.36 -14.98
CA GLN A 282 21.88 -10.35 -15.47
C GLN A 282 21.84 -10.94 -16.89
N ASN A 283 22.15 -10.11 -17.87
CA ASN A 283 22.28 -10.53 -19.24
C ASN A 283 23.36 -11.65 -19.24
N PRO A 284 23.07 -12.89 -19.66
CA PRO A 284 24.02 -14.01 -19.61
C PRO A 284 25.26 -13.82 -20.48
N GLU A 285 25.40 -12.70 -21.18
CA GLU A 285 26.58 -12.36 -21.99
C GLU A 285 27.76 -11.70 -21.24
N ARG A 286 27.73 -11.55 -19.92
CA ARG A 286 28.97 -11.25 -19.18
C ARG A 286 29.83 -12.48 -19.16
N LYS A 287 30.69 -12.58 -20.19
CA LYS A 287 31.83 -13.52 -20.26
C LYS A 287 32.59 -13.49 -18.93
N GLY A 288 32.74 -14.65 -18.31
CA GLY A 288 33.48 -14.81 -17.08
C GLY A 288 34.91 -14.25 -17.15
N PRO A 289 35.66 -14.19 -16.02
CA PRO A 289 36.98 -13.60 -15.97
C PRO A 289 37.90 -14.30 -16.94
N VAL A 290 38.52 -13.53 -17.82
CA VAL A 290 39.60 -14.02 -18.71
C VAL A 290 40.82 -14.30 -17.83
N LEU A 291 41.18 -15.57 -17.67
CA LEU A 291 42.44 -15.96 -17.09
C LEU A 291 43.58 -15.43 -18.00
N VAL A 292 44.26 -14.42 -17.56
CA VAL A 292 45.54 -14.00 -18.17
C VAL A 292 46.59 -15.03 -17.74
N LYS A 293 47.16 -15.72 -18.71
CA LYS A 293 48.30 -16.64 -18.49
C LYS A 293 49.59 -15.85 -18.30
#